data_ebbdf4ade018ce5aba78b3e9360671cb
#
_entry.id   ebbdf4ade018ce5aba78b3e9360671cb
#
_cell.length_a   1.000
_cell.length_b   1.000
_cell.length_c   1.000
_cell.angle_alpha   90.00
_cell.angle_beta   90.00
_cell.angle_gamma   90.00
#
_symmetry.space_group_name_H-M   'P 1'
#
loop_
_entity.id
_entity.type
_entity.pdbx_description
1 polymer ?
#
loop_
_entity_poly.entity_id
_entity_poly.type
_entity_poly.pdbx_seq_one_letter_code
_entity_poly.pdbx_strand_id
1 'polypeptide(L)'
;MSEISSRVGAGTRRGDRIELRGLTVRGNHGVFDFEKRDGQDFVVDITVWMDLRPAAETDDLTRTLHYGELAEHAAAVVAGPSRDLIETVSAEIAEVVLAYDSRVDAVEVVLHKPSAPIPL
;
A
#
# COMPACT_ATOMS: atom_id res chain seq x y z
N MET A 1 2.00 -18.13 5.36
CA MET A 1 1.87 -16.70 5.14
C MET A 1 1.40 -16.43 3.72
N SER A 2 0.42 -15.56 3.55
CA SER A 2 -0.09 -15.15 2.25
C SER A 2 0.36 -13.73 1.92
N GLU A 3 0.64 -13.52 0.65
CA GLU A 3 1.14 -12.25 0.16
C GLU A 3 0.54 -11.96 -1.21
N ILE A 4 0.15 -10.72 -1.45
CA ILE A 4 -0.28 -10.25 -2.76
C ILE A 4 0.52 -9.02 -3.14
N SER A 5 0.96 -8.99 -4.39
CA SER A 5 1.65 -7.86 -4.97
C SER A 5 0.81 -7.26 -6.09
N SER A 6 0.57 -5.97 -6.01
CA SER A 6 -0.15 -5.21 -7.04
C SER A 6 0.73 -4.08 -7.55
N ARG A 7 0.85 -3.99 -8.86
CA ARG A 7 1.62 -2.92 -9.51
C ARG A 7 0.72 -2.20 -10.50
N VAL A 8 0.54 -0.90 -10.29
CA VAL A 8 -0.33 -0.06 -11.10
C VAL A 8 0.44 1.21 -11.48
N GLY A 9 0.26 1.68 -12.70
CA GLY A 9 0.89 2.91 -13.16
C GLY A 9 1.12 2.93 -14.66
N ALA A 10 1.78 3.96 -15.14
CA ALA A 10 1.91 4.29 -16.55
C ALA A 10 3.03 3.52 -17.28
N GLY A 11 3.53 2.48 -16.75
CA GLY A 11 4.48 1.63 -17.45
C GLY A 11 5.95 1.96 -17.20
N THR A 12 6.52 2.91 -17.91
CA THR A 12 7.94 3.23 -17.77
C THR A 12 8.25 3.86 -16.43
N ARG A 13 9.10 3.20 -15.65
CA ARG A 13 9.53 3.69 -14.34
C ARG A 13 10.92 4.30 -14.44
N ARG A 14 11.11 5.42 -13.75
CA ARG A 14 12.43 5.98 -13.53
C ARG A 14 13.11 5.25 -12.38
N GLY A 15 14.39 5.50 -12.20
CA GLY A 15 15.14 4.92 -11.10
C GLY A 15 14.72 5.43 -9.73
N ASP A 16 14.14 6.63 -9.64
CA ASP A 16 13.78 7.24 -8.37
C ASP A 16 12.54 6.58 -7.78
N ARG A 17 12.65 6.20 -6.52
CA ARG A 17 11.53 5.56 -5.83
C ARG A 17 11.56 5.84 -4.34
N ILE A 18 10.38 5.77 -3.74
CA ILE A 18 10.18 5.83 -2.30
C ILE A 18 9.67 4.48 -1.86
N GLU A 19 10.30 3.88 -0.85
CA GLU A 19 9.88 2.60 -0.32
C GLU A 19 9.44 2.76 1.13
N LEU A 20 8.21 2.30 1.42
CA LEU A 20 7.67 2.19 2.76
C LEU A 20 7.49 0.71 3.04
N ARG A 21 8.17 0.18 4.06
CA ARG A 21 8.16 -1.24 4.36
C ARG A 21 7.70 -1.52 5.78
N GLY A 22 6.98 -2.64 5.95
CA GLY A 22 6.63 -3.14 7.26
C GLY A 22 5.54 -2.36 7.98
N LEU A 23 4.68 -1.64 7.25
CA LEU A 23 3.56 -0.95 7.86
C LEU A 23 2.55 -1.98 8.35
N THR A 24 2.42 -2.12 9.66
CA THR A 24 1.51 -3.08 10.28
C THR A 24 0.23 -2.39 10.70
N VAL A 25 -0.91 -2.88 10.18
CA VAL A 25 -2.22 -2.30 10.44
C VAL A 25 -3.23 -3.39 10.70
N ARG A 26 -4.08 -3.19 11.72
CA ARG A 26 -5.19 -4.08 12.02
C ARG A 26 -6.31 -3.89 11.02
N GLY A 27 -6.81 -4.98 10.46
CA GLY A 27 -7.93 -4.95 9.52
C GLY A 27 -8.82 -6.17 9.64
N ASN A 28 -10.00 -6.12 9.03
CA ASN A 28 -11.04 -7.14 9.11
C ASN A 28 -11.34 -7.73 7.73
N HIS A 29 -10.29 -8.19 7.07
CA HIS A 29 -10.38 -8.74 5.72
C HIS A 29 -10.20 -10.25 5.72
N GLY A 30 -10.99 -10.93 4.90
CA GLY A 30 -10.94 -12.37 4.74
C GLY A 30 -12.31 -12.92 4.41
N VAL A 31 -12.34 -14.17 3.93
CA VAL A 31 -13.59 -14.84 3.54
C VAL A 31 -14.35 -15.35 4.77
N PHE A 32 -13.63 -15.77 5.79
CA PHE A 32 -14.25 -16.38 6.97
C PHE A 32 -14.85 -15.35 7.92
N ASP A 33 -15.99 -15.70 8.53
CA ASP A 33 -16.69 -14.81 9.44
C ASP A 33 -15.84 -14.37 10.63
N PHE A 34 -15.01 -15.27 11.17
CA PHE A 34 -14.14 -14.92 12.29
C PHE A 34 -13.06 -13.92 11.90
N GLU A 35 -12.60 -13.92 10.64
CA GLU A 35 -11.65 -12.94 10.15
C GLU A 35 -12.28 -11.55 10.12
N LYS A 36 -13.53 -11.48 9.67
CA LYS A 36 -14.28 -10.22 9.61
C LYS A 36 -14.62 -9.67 11.00
N ARG A 37 -14.93 -10.56 11.93
CA ARG A 37 -15.34 -10.20 13.29
C ARG A 37 -14.16 -9.79 14.16
N ASP A 38 -13.12 -10.61 14.17
CA ASP A 38 -12.01 -10.46 15.14
C ASP A 38 -10.87 -9.59 14.59
N GLY A 39 -10.70 -9.58 13.28
CA GLY A 39 -9.60 -8.88 12.64
C GLY A 39 -8.25 -9.57 12.83
N GLN A 40 -7.25 -9.04 12.17
CA GLN A 40 -5.87 -9.52 12.27
C GLN A 40 -4.92 -8.46 11.77
N ASP A 41 -3.63 -8.65 12.02
CA ASP A 41 -2.62 -7.75 11.51
C ASP A 41 -2.33 -8.03 10.04
N PHE A 42 -2.24 -6.96 9.28
CA PHE A 42 -1.75 -6.98 7.90
C PHE A 42 -0.47 -6.17 7.84
N VAL A 43 0.45 -6.58 7.00
CA VAL A 43 1.71 -5.85 6.79
C VAL A 43 1.75 -5.37 5.35
N VAL A 44 2.00 -4.08 5.17
CA VAL A 44 1.98 -3.44 3.86
C VAL A 44 3.37 -2.91 3.52
N ASP A 45 3.84 -3.26 2.33
CA ASP A 45 5.02 -2.66 1.73
C ASP A 45 4.58 -1.91 0.48
N ILE A 46 5.02 -0.67 0.34
CA ILE A 46 4.65 0.17 -0.80
C ILE A 46 5.91 0.73 -1.43
N THR A 47 6.00 0.62 -2.76
CA THR A 47 7.03 1.28 -3.54
C THR A 47 6.36 2.23 -4.51
N VAL A 48 6.79 3.49 -4.50
CA VAL A 48 6.28 4.55 -5.37
C VAL A 48 7.41 5.02 -6.26
N TRP A 49 7.20 5.05 -7.57
CA TRP A 49 8.14 5.61 -8.53
C TRP A 49 7.68 6.99 -8.95
N MET A 50 8.58 7.95 -8.82
CA MET A 50 8.37 9.33 -9.25
C MET A 50 9.71 10.03 -9.41
N ASP A 51 9.72 11.15 -10.12
CA ASP A 51 10.94 11.95 -10.28
C ASP A 51 11.23 12.71 -8.98
N LEU A 52 12.33 12.40 -8.31
CA LEU A 52 12.73 13.03 -7.06
C LEU A 52 13.76 14.17 -7.24
N ARG A 53 14.17 14.45 -8.47
CA ARG A 53 15.15 15.51 -8.74
C ARG A 53 14.70 16.88 -8.27
N PRO A 54 13.43 17.30 -8.50
CA PRO A 54 12.99 18.61 -8.01
C PRO A 54 13.11 18.76 -6.50
N ALA A 55 12.79 17.69 -5.73
CA ALA A 55 12.92 17.71 -4.28
C ALA A 55 14.38 17.78 -3.85
N ALA A 56 15.25 17.01 -4.51
CA ALA A 56 16.67 16.97 -4.19
C ALA A 56 17.36 18.32 -4.48
N GLU A 57 16.95 19.00 -5.55
CA GLU A 57 17.52 20.28 -5.94
C GLU A 57 17.07 21.43 -5.04
N THR A 58 15.87 21.37 -4.49
CA THR A 58 15.27 22.48 -3.74
C THR A 58 15.17 22.24 -2.25
N ASP A 59 15.36 21.00 -1.80
CA ASP A 59 15.14 20.59 -0.40
C ASP A 59 13.73 20.96 0.09
N ASP A 60 12.74 20.83 -0.79
CA ASP A 60 11.37 21.23 -0.55
C ASP A 60 10.46 20.00 -0.48
N LEU A 61 9.87 19.76 0.70
CA LEU A 61 9.00 18.61 0.93
C LEU A 61 7.81 18.58 -0.02
N THR A 62 7.32 19.74 -0.47
CA THR A 62 6.19 19.79 -1.39
C THR A 62 6.52 19.25 -2.79
N ARG A 63 7.80 19.07 -3.09
CA ARG A 63 8.28 18.51 -4.37
C ARG A 63 8.42 16.99 -4.35
N THR A 64 8.11 16.37 -3.24
CA THR A 64 8.14 14.91 -3.09
C THR A 64 6.85 14.41 -2.46
N LEU A 65 6.71 13.10 -2.42
CA LEU A 65 5.62 12.45 -1.70
C LEU A 65 6.02 12.30 -0.22
N HIS A 66 5.20 12.80 0.69
CA HIS A 66 5.42 12.67 2.12
C HIS A 66 5.10 11.23 2.56
N TYR A 67 6.11 10.46 2.96
CA TYR A 67 5.91 9.04 3.28
C TYR A 67 4.99 8.81 4.49
N GLY A 68 4.92 9.76 5.43
CA GLY A 68 3.96 9.70 6.54
C GLY A 68 2.51 9.75 6.05
N GLU A 69 2.22 10.61 5.10
CA GLU A 69 0.88 10.68 4.49
C GLU A 69 0.60 9.43 3.65
N LEU A 70 1.60 8.89 2.97
CA LEU A 70 1.49 7.63 2.25
C LEU A 70 1.06 6.51 3.20
N ALA A 71 1.71 6.42 4.37
CA ALA A 71 1.38 5.44 5.40
C ALA A 71 -0.05 5.63 5.91
N GLU A 72 -0.48 6.86 6.14
CA GLU A 72 -1.84 7.16 6.60
C GLU A 72 -2.90 6.73 5.59
N HIS A 73 -2.67 6.98 4.30
CA HIS A 73 -3.60 6.57 3.25
C HIS A 73 -3.71 5.05 3.16
N ALA A 74 -2.59 4.35 3.22
CA ALA A 74 -2.59 2.89 3.20
C ALA A 74 -3.28 2.31 4.43
N ALA A 75 -2.97 2.85 5.61
CA ALA A 75 -3.58 2.40 6.86
C ALA A 75 -5.10 2.60 6.86
N ALA A 76 -5.58 3.71 6.31
CA ALA A 76 -7.02 3.98 6.21
C ALA A 76 -7.74 2.93 5.36
N VAL A 77 -7.12 2.45 4.28
CA VAL A 77 -7.70 1.39 3.44
C VAL A 77 -7.74 0.07 4.21
N VAL A 78 -6.64 -0.32 4.84
CA VAL A 78 -6.57 -1.59 5.60
C VAL A 78 -7.56 -1.59 6.76
N ALA A 79 -7.68 -0.50 7.50
CA ALA A 79 -8.60 -0.38 8.63
C ALA A 79 -10.04 -0.08 8.20
N GLY A 80 -10.29 0.13 6.93
CA GLY A 80 -11.59 0.49 6.37
C GLY A 80 -12.54 -0.68 6.20
N PRO A 81 -13.51 -0.56 5.28
CA PRO A 81 -14.52 -1.60 5.08
C PRO A 81 -13.91 -2.97 4.81
N SER A 82 -14.53 -4.01 5.39
CA SER A 82 -14.08 -5.39 5.22
C SER A 82 -14.20 -5.85 3.77
N ARG A 83 -13.16 -6.50 3.27
CA ARG A 83 -13.15 -7.14 1.96
C ARG A 83 -12.88 -8.63 2.12
N ASP A 84 -13.40 -9.44 1.23
CA ASP A 84 -13.15 -10.88 1.25
C ASP A 84 -11.72 -11.21 0.86
N LEU A 85 -11.18 -10.47 -0.09
CA LEU A 85 -9.90 -10.79 -0.74
C LEU A 85 -8.83 -9.75 -0.45
N ILE A 86 -7.62 -10.20 -0.12
CA ILE A 86 -6.49 -9.28 0.03
C ILE A 86 -6.09 -8.64 -1.30
N GLU A 87 -6.39 -9.28 -2.42
CA GLU A 87 -6.22 -8.70 -3.76
C GLU A 87 -7.01 -7.41 -3.89
N THR A 88 -8.25 -7.40 -3.40
CA THR A 88 -9.10 -6.20 -3.41
C THR A 88 -8.50 -5.08 -2.57
N VAL A 89 -8.03 -5.42 -1.37
CA VAL A 89 -7.42 -4.44 -0.45
C VAL A 89 -6.15 -3.85 -1.08
N SER A 90 -5.30 -4.71 -1.65
CA SER A 90 -4.07 -4.29 -2.31
C SER A 90 -4.34 -3.33 -3.47
N ALA A 91 -5.33 -3.65 -4.31
CA ALA A 91 -5.73 -2.79 -5.43
C ALA A 91 -6.26 -1.44 -4.95
N GLU A 92 -7.06 -1.42 -3.89
CA GLU A 92 -7.58 -0.18 -3.33
C GLU A 92 -6.46 0.72 -2.79
N ILE A 93 -5.44 0.15 -2.14
CA ILE A 93 -4.28 0.91 -1.69
C ILE A 93 -3.59 1.56 -2.89
N ALA A 94 -3.34 0.79 -3.95
CA ALA A 94 -2.69 1.29 -5.15
C ALA A 94 -3.47 2.44 -5.78
N GLU A 95 -4.79 2.30 -5.90
CA GLU A 95 -5.67 3.32 -6.46
C GLU A 95 -5.63 4.62 -5.64
N VAL A 96 -5.69 4.50 -4.31
CA VAL A 96 -5.66 5.66 -3.41
C VAL A 96 -4.33 6.41 -3.55
N VAL A 97 -3.21 5.68 -3.62
CA VAL A 97 -1.89 6.30 -3.77
C VAL A 97 -1.78 7.05 -5.10
N LEU A 98 -2.24 6.44 -6.19
CA LEU A 98 -2.21 7.10 -7.51
C LEU A 98 -3.11 8.33 -7.56
N ALA A 99 -4.26 8.29 -6.91
CA ALA A 99 -5.18 9.41 -6.86
C ALA A 99 -4.69 10.54 -5.95
N TYR A 100 -3.91 10.19 -4.93
CA TYR A 100 -3.39 11.14 -3.95
C TYR A 100 -2.39 12.12 -4.56
N ASP A 101 -1.50 11.65 -5.44
CA ASP A 101 -0.47 12.50 -6.02
C ASP A 101 -0.27 12.16 -7.51
N SER A 102 -0.61 13.11 -8.37
CA SER A 102 -0.54 12.93 -9.83
C SER A 102 0.89 12.81 -10.37
N ARG A 103 1.90 13.13 -9.55
CA ARG A 103 3.31 12.99 -9.96
C ARG A 103 3.81 11.55 -9.83
N VAL A 104 3.04 10.68 -9.20
CA VAL A 104 3.38 9.27 -9.08
C VAL A 104 3.27 8.59 -10.44
N ASP A 105 4.37 8.03 -10.93
CA ASP A 105 4.40 7.32 -12.21
C ASP A 105 3.86 5.90 -12.09
N ALA A 106 4.20 5.23 -10.99
CA ALA A 106 3.77 3.86 -10.73
C ALA A 106 3.82 3.57 -9.23
N VAL A 107 3.01 2.61 -8.80
CA VAL A 107 3.01 2.12 -7.42
C VAL A 107 2.97 0.60 -7.41
N GLU A 108 3.72 0.02 -6.49
CA GLU A 108 3.67 -1.41 -6.19
C GLU A 108 3.27 -1.58 -4.72
N VAL A 109 2.26 -2.40 -4.48
CA VAL A 109 1.81 -2.73 -3.14
C VAL A 109 1.98 -4.22 -2.91
N VAL A 110 2.66 -4.58 -1.84
CA VAL A 110 2.76 -5.97 -1.38
C VAL A 110 2.04 -6.06 -0.05
N LEU A 111 0.97 -6.83 -0.01
CA LEU A 111 0.17 -7.01 1.19
C LEU A 111 0.39 -8.40 1.75
N HIS A 112 0.87 -8.44 2.99
CA HIS A 112 1.12 -9.68 3.71
C HIS A 112 -0.01 -9.94 4.71
N LYS A 113 -0.42 -11.19 4.79
CA LYS A 113 -1.42 -11.68 5.75
C LYS A 113 -0.77 -12.78 6.58
N PRO A 114 0.06 -12.41 7.58
CA PRO A 114 0.87 -13.39 8.33
C PRO A 114 0.06 -14.47 9.03
N SER A 115 -1.16 -14.13 9.48
CA SER A 115 -2.05 -15.05 10.20
C SER A 115 -3.09 -15.69 9.29
N ALA A 116 -2.83 -15.79 7.98
CA ALA A 116 -3.75 -16.43 7.06
C ALA A 116 -4.08 -17.85 7.54
N PRO A 117 -5.37 -18.22 7.61
CA PRO A 117 -5.79 -19.53 8.12
C PRO A 117 -5.59 -20.63 7.07
N ILE A 118 -4.35 -21.04 6.88
CA ILE A 118 -3.99 -22.10 5.94
C ILE A 118 -3.89 -23.41 6.69
N PRO A 119 -4.73 -24.38 6.41
CA PRO A 119 -4.74 -25.68 7.11
C PRO A 119 -3.67 -26.62 6.58
N LEU A 120 -2.46 -26.44 7.04
CA LEU A 120 -1.31 -27.29 6.66
C LEU A 120 -1.05 -28.36 7.71
#